data_e2140bc270f675a0355835dbe221cd68
#
_entry.id   e2140bc270f675a0355835dbe221cd68
#
_cell.length_a   1.000
_cell.length_b   1.000
_cell.length_c   1.000
_cell.angle_alpha   90.00
_cell.angle_beta   90.00
_cell.angle_gamma   90.00
#
_symmetry.space_group_name_H-M   'P 1'
#
loop_
_entity.id
_entity.type
_entity.pdbx_description
1 polymer ?
#
loop_
_entity_poly.entity_id
_entity_poly.type
_entity_poly.pdbx_seq_one_letter_code
_entity_poly.pdbx_strand_id
1 'polypeptide(L)'
;MYLRVASLGDSSTYGIGDPVPHAVSPTGWRGWARLLADALGTSYDVSFCNLAVSGATAATVRAGQLEEAVAHRPDVASLVVGINDTMRSTWDTRRVREDLMTCAEALQSTGALLLTARFHDHGAAIGLPGVLRRPMLARIETVNTVYDEVHATYGGLRVDLAAQPGIFRRESWSVDRLHPSERGHRALAGAFASLLQREGLDFAPPSPEPSGGFEPSWRRDLAWMAAEGVPWMGRRARDLGPWAVRLAWTEGVRGRVPAGH
;
A
#
# COMPACT_ATOMS: atom_id res chain seq x y z
N MET A 1 -20.95 -0.70 20.40
CA MET A 1 -20.49 0.65 20.02
C MET A 1 -20.37 0.71 18.51
N TYR A 2 -20.85 1.77 17.87
CA TYR A 2 -20.77 1.94 16.41
C TYR A 2 -19.39 2.51 16.03
N LEU A 3 -18.79 2.00 14.95
CA LEU A 3 -17.47 2.40 14.48
C LEU A 3 -17.46 2.54 12.95
N ARG A 4 -17.15 3.71 12.44
CA ARG A 4 -17.02 3.98 11.00
C ARG A 4 -15.56 3.88 10.60
N VAL A 5 -15.28 3.07 9.59
CA VAL A 5 -13.92 2.81 9.11
C VAL A 5 -13.85 3.13 7.62
N ALA A 6 -12.92 3.98 7.22
CA ALA A 6 -12.65 4.29 5.82
C ALA A 6 -11.21 3.88 5.44
N SER A 7 -11.05 3.28 4.27
CA SER A 7 -9.72 2.92 3.76
C SER A 7 -9.48 3.55 2.41
N LEU A 8 -8.44 4.42 2.35
CA LEU A 8 -7.96 5.07 1.15
C LEU A 8 -6.60 4.48 0.75
N GLY A 9 -6.40 4.30 -0.53
CA GLY A 9 -5.12 3.75 -0.99
C GLY A 9 -5.15 3.23 -2.41
N ASP A 10 -4.21 2.35 -2.67
CA ASP A 10 -3.98 1.71 -3.96
C ASP A 10 -4.39 0.23 -3.98
N SER A 11 -3.79 -0.55 -4.87
CA SER A 11 -4.06 -1.98 -5.05
C SER A 11 -3.83 -2.81 -3.79
N SER A 12 -2.89 -2.43 -2.93
CA SER A 12 -2.63 -3.16 -1.68
C SER A 12 -3.77 -2.96 -0.67
N THR A 13 -4.34 -1.78 -0.60
CA THR A 13 -5.52 -1.48 0.24
C THR A 13 -6.81 -2.02 -0.39
N TYR A 14 -6.90 -2.03 -1.74
CA TYR A 14 -7.98 -2.68 -2.47
C TYR A 14 -8.06 -4.18 -2.20
N GLY A 15 -6.92 -4.83 -1.93
CA GLY A 15 -6.81 -6.24 -1.54
C GLY A 15 -6.23 -7.16 -2.60
N ILE A 16 -5.65 -6.63 -3.69
CA ILE A 16 -5.04 -7.46 -4.73
C ILE A 16 -3.96 -8.36 -4.13
N GLY A 17 -4.04 -9.65 -4.47
CA GLY A 17 -3.16 -10.70 -3.94
C GLY A 17 -3.82 -11.59 -2.89
N ASP A 18 -5.03 -11.23 -2.39
CA ASP A 18 -5.87 -12.04 -1.51
C ASP A 18 -7.23 -12.35 -2.18
N PRO A 19 -7.25 -13.25 -3.19
CA PRO A 19 -8.46 -13.56 -3.94
C PRO A 19 -9.44 -14.36 -3.10
N VAL A 20 -10.71 -13.98 -3.16
CA VAL A 20 -11.82 -14.66 -2.49
C VAL A 20 -13.01 -14.84 -3.44
N PRO A 21 -13.91 -15.80 -3.17
CA PRO A 21 -15.16 -15.92 -3.93
C PRO A 21 -15.98 -14.62 -3.90
N HIS A 22 -16.67 -14.29 -4.99
CA HIS A 22 -17.55 -13.11 -5.06
C HIS A 22 -18.67 -13.11 -4.01
N ALA A 23 -19.03 -14.26 -3.47
CA ALA A 23 -19.95 -14.36 -2.31
C ALA A 23 -19.34 -13.77 -1.02
N VAL A 24 -18.00 -13.72 -0.92
CA VAL A 24 -17.25 -13.16 0.23
C VAL A 24 -16.95 -11.68 0.00
N SER A 25 -16.56 -11.32 -1.23
CA SER A 25 -16.30 -9.94 -1.62
C SER A 25 -16.76 -9.69 -3.06
N PRO A 26 -17.60 -8.67 -3.31
CA PRO A 26 -18.07 -8.34 -4.67
C PRO A 26 -16.92 -8.04 -5.64
N THR A 27 -15.79 -7.56 -5.15
CA THR A 27 -14.60 -7.25 -5.94
C THR A 27 -13.77 -8.48 -6.28
N GLY A 28 -14.04 -9.64 -5.64
CA GLY A 28 -13.21 -10.83 -5.72
C GLY A 28 -11.90 -10.75 -4.92
N TRP A 29 -11.70 -9.67 -4.15
CA TRP A 29 -10.53 -9.44 -3.32
C TRP A 29 -10.94 -9.09 -1.90
N ARG A 30 -10.18 -9.54 -0.89
CA ARG A 30 -10.41 -9.23 0.52
C ARG A 30 -9.39 -8.20 1.03
N GLY A 31 -8.14 -8.60 1.17
CA GLY A 31 -7.04 -7.73 1.59
C GLY A 31 -7.08 -7.30 3.06
N TRP A 32 -6.02 -6.61 3.48
CA TRP A 32 -5.77 -6.25 4.88
C TRP A 32 -6.84 -5.30 5.46
N ALA A 33 -7.35 -4.37 4.66
CA ALA A 33 -8.32 -3.39 5.12
C ALA A 33 -9.64 -4.06 5.51
N ARG A 34 -10.11 -5.01 4.69
CA ARG A 34 -11.31 -5.80 5.00
C ARG A 34 -11.06 -6.75 6.16
N LEU A 35 -9.91 -7.42 6.23
CA LEU A 35 -9.55 -8.28 7.36
C LEU A 35 -9.53 -7.51 8.69
N LEU A 36 -9.04 -6.27 8.69
CA LEU A 36 -9.06 -5.40 9.87
C LEU A 36 -10.48 -4.99 10.23
N ALA A 37 -11.29 -4.60 9.25
CA ALA A 37 -12.70 -4.24 9.48
C ALA A 37 -13.53 -5.42 10.02
N ASP A 38 -13.33 -6.62 9.50
CA ASP A 38 -13.98 -7.84 9.99
C ASP A 38 -13.56 -8.17 11.43
N ALA A 39 -12.27 -7.98 11.77
CA ALA A 39 -11.78 -8.16 13.12
C ALA A 39 -12.39 -7.16 14.10
N LEU A 40 -12.46 -5.87 13.74
CA LEU A 40 -13.17 -4.85 14.52
C LEU A 40 -14.65 -5.21 14.69
N GLY A 41 -15.28 -5.78 13.66
CA GLY A 41 -16.66 -6.25 13.68
C GLY A 41 -16.96 -7.37 14.68
N THR A 42 -15.95 -7.97 15.31
CA THR A 42 -16.14 -8.95 16.39
C THR A 42 -16.61 -8.31 17.69
N SER A 43 -16.33 -7.02 17.89
CA SER A 43 -16.64 -6.28 19.12
C SER A 43 -17.44 -4.99 18.86
N TYR A 44 -17.44 -4.48 17.65
CA TYR A 44 -18.07 -3.22 17.27
C TYR A 44 -19.10 -3.43 16.14
N ASP A 45 -20.10 -2.58 16.06
CA ASP A 45 -20.97 -2.44 14.89
C ASP A 45 -20.24 -1.57 13.84
N VAL A 46 -19.63 -2.22 12.84
CA VAL A 46 -18.70 -1.56 11.91
C VAL A 46 -19.38 -1.16 10.61
N SER A 47 -19.35 0.14 10.30
CA SER A 47 -19.60 0.64 8.94
C SER A 47 -18.27 0.83 8.22
N PHE A 48 -18.01 -0.01 7.23
CA PHE A 48 -16.75 -0.03 6.51
C PHE A 48 -16.91 0.39 5.04
N CYS A 49 -16.12 1.37 4.58
CA CYS A 49 -15.94 1.69 3.18
C CYS A 49 -14.48 1.55 2.75
N ASN A 50 -14.25 0.76 1.70
CA ASN A 50 -12.94 0.67 1.05
C ASN A 50 -12.99 1.43 -0.28
N LEU A 51 -12.37 2.59 -0.32
CA LEU A 51 -12.35 3.50 -1.47
C LEU A 51 -11.10 3.32 -2.34
N ALA A 52 -10.22 2.41 -1.95
CA ALA A 52 -8.97 2.16 -2.65
C ALA A 52 -9.19 1.73 -4.11
N VAL A 53 -8.32 2.19 -4.99
CA VAL A 53 -8.35 1.89 -6.42
C VAL A 53 -6.99 1.39 -6.88
N SER A 54 -6.98 0.28 -7.61
CA SER A 54 -5.74 -0.30 -8.13
C SER A 54 -4.96 0.70 -8.99
N GLY A 55 -3.66 0.86 -8.70
CA GLY A 55 -2.78 1.78 -9.42
C GLY A 55 -2.89 3.25 -8.99
N ALA A 56 -3.68 3.56 -7.95
CA ALA A 56 -3.83 4.91 -7.44
C ALA A 56 -2.49 5.52 -6.99
N THR A 57 -2.33 6.81 -7.21
CA THR A 57 -1.27 7.68 -6.72
C THR A 57 -1.82 8.60 -5.64
N ALA A 58 -0.98 9.30 -4.89
CA ALA A 58 -1.42 10.29 -3.92
C ALA A 58 -2.40 11.31 -4.53
N ALA A 59 -2.10 11.81 -5.74
CA ALA A 59 -2.96 12.74 -6.47
C ALA A 59 -4.33 12.13 -6.80
N THR A 60 -4.39 10.86 -7.22
CA THR A 60 -5.68 10.21 -7.56
C THR A 60 -6.47 9.82 -6.31
N VAL A 61 -5.82 9.52 -5.19
CA VAL A 61 -6.48 9.35 -3.88
C VAL A 61 -7.14 10.65 -3.46
N ARG A 62 -6.40 11.77 -3.50
CA ARG A 62 -6.94 13.10 -3.19
C ARG A 62 -8.14 13.45 -4.05
N ALA A 63 -8.05 13.22 -5.36
CA ALA A 63 -9.08 13.63 -6.32
C ALA A 63 -10.33 12.72 -6.34
N GLY A 64 -10.20 11.43 -6.03
CA GLY A 64 -11.27 10.45 -6.27
C GLY A 64 -11.70 9.62 -5.06
N GLN A 65 -11.01 9.71 -3.92
CA GLN A 65 -11.33 8.92 -2.73
C GLN A 65 -11.62 9.79 -1.50
N LEU A 66 -10.98 10.96 -1.42
CA LEU A 66 -10.98 11.79 -0.21
C LEU A 66 -12.37 12.33 0.14
N GLU A 67 -13.12 12.83 -0.83
CA GLU A 67 -14.44 13.43 -0.60
C GLU A 67 -15.41 12.42 0.02
N GLU A 68 -15.47 11.21 -0.55
CA GLU A 68 -16.34 10.14 -0.05
C GLU A 68 -15.89 9.66 1.35
N ALA A 69 -14.57 9.58 1.58
CA ALA A 69 -14.03 9.22 2.89
C ALA A 69 -14.43 10.24 3.97
N VAL A 70 -14.31 11.53 3.68
CA VAL A 70 -14.71 12.62 4.60
C VAL A 70 -16.21 12.60 4.83
N ALA A 71 -17.02 12.37 3.78
CA ALA A 71 -18.47 12.26 3.90
C ALA A 71 -18.92 11.08 4.77
N HIS A 72 -18.14 9.99 4.80
CA HIS A 72 -18.36 8.84 5.68
C HIS A 72 -18.16 9.19 7.16
N ARG A 73 -17.45 10.27 7.48
CA ARG A 73 -17.08 10.71 8.85
C ARG A 73 -16.46 9.57 9.66
N PRO A 74 -15.33 9.03 9.22
CA PRO A 74 -14.74 7.87 9.86
C PRO A 74 -14.26 8.17 11.29
N ASP A 75 -14.36 7.17 12.16
CA ASP A 75 -13.71 7.16 13.48
C ASP A 75 -12.26 6.63 13.33
N VAL A 76 -12.04 5.76 12.33
CA VAL A 76 -10.71 5.26 11.94
C VAL A 76 -10.57 5.40 10.42
N ALA A 77 -9.52 6.05 9.95
CA ALA A 77 -9.23 6.22 8.53
C ALA A 77 -7.82 5.75 8.18
N SER A 78 -7.68 4.90 7.17
CA SER A 78 -6.37 4.52 6.67
C SER A 78 -6.01 5.27 5.39
N LEU A 79 -4.77 5.75 5.31
CA LEU A 79 -4.16 6.37 4.15
C LEU A 79 -2.85 5.65 3.84
N VAL A 80 -2.89 4.70 2.88
CA VAL A 80 -1.73 3.88 2.50
C VAL A 80 -1.57 3.92 0.99
N VAL A 81 -0.78 4.88 0.50
CA VAL A 81 -0.53 5.14 -0.93
C VAL A 81 0.85 5.78 -1.12
N GLY A 82 1.42 5.68 -2.31
CA GLY A 82 2.67 6.36 -2.66
C GLY A 82 3.67 5.47 -3.40
N ILE A 83 3.56 4.15 -3.32
CA ILE A 83 4.43 3.23 -4.08
C ILE A 83 4.23 3.44 -5.58
N ASN A 84 3.00 3.61 -6.05
CA ASN A 84 2.74 3.88 -7.47
C ASN A 84 3.35 5.21 -7.93
N ASP A 85 3.39 6.21 -7.08
CA ASP A 85 4.03 7.51 -7.36
C ASP A 85 5.52 7.31 -7.65
N THR A 86 6.21 6.49 -6.84
CA THR A 86 7.65 6.23 -7.01
C THR A 86 7.98 5.59 -8.35
N MET A 87 7.02 4.92 -8.98
CA MET A 87 7.13 4.23 -10.25
C MET A 87 6.65 5.07 -11.45
N ARG A 88 6.38 6.37 -11.29
CA ARG A 88 5.95 7.25 -12.39
C ARG A 88 7.12 8.07 -12.94
N SER A 89 7.11 8.29 -14.27
CA SER A 89 8.02 9.24 -14.91
C SER A 89 7.71 10.69 -14.53
N THR A 90 6.48 10.94 -14.10
CA THR A 90 5.96 12.24 -13.63
C THR A 90 6.19 12.47 -12.13
N TRP A 91 7.12 11.71 -11.51
CA TRP A 91 7.47 11.87 -10.11
C TRP A 91 7.79 13.33 -9.75
N ASP A 92 7.08 13.87 -8.78
CA ASP A 92 7.29 15.21 -8.22
C ASP A 92 7.10 15.13 -6.69
N THR A 93 8.19 15.24 -5.97
CA THR A 93 8.21 15.16 -4.49
C THR A 93 7.29 16.16 -3.83
N ARG A 94 7.23 17.40 -4.34
CA ARG A 94 6.41 18.46 -3.75
C ARG A 94 4.94 18.13 -3.90
N ARG A 95 4.50 17.70 -5.09
CA ARG A 95 3.11 17.32 -5.34
C ARG A 95 2.69 16.11 -4.49
N VAL A 96 3.51 15.07 -4.40
CA VAL A 96 3.23 13.92 -3.56
C VAL A 96 3.05 14.34 -2.09
N ARG A 97 3.94 15.22 -1.60
CA ARG A 97 3.82 15.77 -0.25
C ARG A 97 2.52 16.57 -0.07
N GLU A 98 2.22 17.50 -0.98
CA GLU A 98 0.99 18.31 -0.92
C GLU A 98 -0.25 17.43 -0.90
N ASP A 99 -0.33 16.41 -1.76
CA ASP A 99 -1.48 15.51 -1.85
C ASP A 99 -1.66 14.66 -0.59
N LEU A 100 -0.57 14.08 -0.05
CA LEU A 100 -0.62 13.28 1.18
C LEU A 100 -0.98 14.11 2.40
N MET A 101 -0.38 15.31 2.55
CA MET A 101 -0.69 16.22 3.66
C MET A 101 -2.14 16.68 3.61
N THR A 102 -2.66 17.05 2.42
CA THR A 102 -4.06 17.44 2.24
C THR A 102 -5.02 16.30 2.61
N CYS A 103 -4.71 15.07 2.19
CA CYS A 103 -5.53 13.90 2.56
C CYS A 103 -5.53 13.67 4.07
N ALA A 104 -4.36 13.72 4.70
CA ALA A 104 -4.22 13.50 6.14
C ALA A 104 -4.94 14.58 6.96
N GLU A 105 -4.79 15.85 6.57
CA GLU A 105 -5.48 16.99 7.20
C GLU A 105 -7.00 16.84 7.14
N ALA A 106 -7.53 16.54 5.95
CA ALA A 106 -8.97 16.41 5.76
C ALA A 106 -9.55 15.22 6.55
N LEU A 107 -8.85 14.09 6.60
CA LEU A 107 -9.28 12.93 7.39
C LEU A 107 -9.19 13.20 8.89
N GLN A 108 -8.10 13.81 9.35
CA GLN A 108 -7.93 14.15 10.76
C GLN A 108 -8.97 15.20 11.21
N SER A 109 -9.36 16.14 10.34
CA SER A 109 -10.38 17.15 10.65
C SER A 109 -11.77 16.57 10.91
N THR A 110 -12.05 15.32 10.48
CA THR A 110 -13.28 14.59 10.84
C THR A 110 -13.24 14.02 12.26
N GLY A 111 -12.08 14.07 12.93
CA GLY A 111 -11.82 13.43 14.22
C GLY A 111 -11.31 11.98 14.06
N ALA A 112 -11.01 11.52 12.86
CA ALA A 112 -10.55 10.16 12.60
C ALA A 112 -9.16 9.88 13.20
N LEU A 113 -9.00 8.70 13.81
CA LEU A 113 -7.70 8.13 14.09
C LEU A 113 -7.05 7.67 12.78
N LEU A 114 -5.95 8.33 12.39
CA LEU A 114 -5.25 8.02 11.14
C LEU A 114 -4.42 6.74 11.26
N LEU A 115 -4.54 5.84 10.27
CA LEU A 115 -3.66 4.69 10.08
C LEU A 115 -2.80 4.91 8.84
N THR A 116 -1.50 4.94 9.01
CA THR A 116 -0.52 5.13 7.92
C THR A 116 0.55 4.04 7.94
N ALA A 117 1.38 4.00 6.90
CA ALA A 117 2.48 3.04 6.83
C ALA A 117 3.76 3.70 6.32
N ARG A 118 4.91 3.32 6.89
CA ARG A 118 6.22 3.49 6.24
C ARG A 118 6.48 2.30 5.34
N PHE A 119 6.88 2.58 4.12
CA PHE A 119 7.12 1.54 3.12
C PHE A 119 8.52 0.93 3.28
N HIS A 120 8.61 -0.36 3.01
CA HIS A 120 9.85 -1.12 2.89
C HIS A 120 10.52 -0.89 1.53
N ASP A 121 11.73 -1.40 1.35
CA ASP A 121 12.38 -1.46 0.05
C ASP A 121 11.63 -2.41 -0.89
N HIS A 122 10.64 -1.85 -1.56
CA HIS A 122 9.79 -2.58 -2.51
C HIS A 122 10.60 -3.12 -3.70
N GLY A 123 11.63 -2.39 -4.11
CA GLY A 123 12.55 -2.84 -5.16
C GLY A 123 13.30 -4.13 -4.79
N ALA A 124 13.64 -4.32 -3.49
CA ALA A 124 14.20 -5.58 -3.01
C ALA A 124 13.17 -6.71 -3.03
N ALA A 125 11.93 -6.44 -2.61
CA ALA A 125 10.86 -7.44 -2.58
C ALA A 125 10.55 -8.00 -3.98
N ILE A 126 10.53 -7.15 -5.01
CA ILE A 126 10.30 -7.56 -6.40
C ILE A 126 11.56 -8.02 -7.13
N GLY A 127 12.73 -7.93 -6.50
CA GLY A 127 14.01 -8.39 -7.09
C GLY A 127 14.57 -7.47 -8.17
N LEU A 128 14.39 -6.15 -8.08
CA LEU A 128 14.95 -5.19 -9.04
C LEU A 128 16.48 -5.21 -9.02
N PRO A 129 17.13 -5.13 -10.19
CA PRO A 129 18.56 -4.85 -10.29
C PRO A 129 18.94 -3.55 -9.55
N GLY A 130 20.15 -3.51 -8.96
CA GLY A 130 20.61 -2.38 -8.15
C GLY A 130 20.52 -1.02 -8.83
N VAL A 131 20.73 -0.96 -10.15
CA VAL A 131 20.62 0.27 -10.97
C VAL A 131 19.21 0.86 -10.96
N LEU A 132 18.17 0.05 -10.87
CA LEU A 132 16.76 0.48 -10.78
C LEU A 132 16.28 0.56 -9.33
N ARG A 133 16.76 -0.35 -8.45
CA ARG A 133 16.38 -0.41 -7.05
C ARG A 133 16.79 0.82 -6.26
N ARG A 134 18.05 1.29 -6.41
CA ARG A 134 18.56 2.44 -5.66
C ARG A 134 17.74 3.72 -5.85
N PRO A 135 17.43 4.15 -7.10
CA PRO A 135 16.60 5.34 -7.30
C PRO A 135 15.14 5.15 -6.85
N MET A 136 14.60 3.93 -6.96
CA MET A 136 13.27 3.63 -6.43
C MET A 136 13.26 3.74 -4.91
N LEU A 137 14.27 3.18 -4.23
CA LEU A 137 14.42 3.28 -2.78
C LEU A 137 14.53 4.75 -2.33
N ALA A 138 15.30 5.58 -3.03
CA ALA A 138 15.41 7.00 -2.71
C ALA A 138 14.05 7.73 -2.78
N ARG A 139 13.18 7.36 -3.76
CA ARG A 139 11.82 7.90 -3.83
C ARG A 139 10.93 7.35 -2.71
N ILE A 140 11.05 6.06 -2.37
CA ILE A 140 10.34 5.45 -1.24
C ILE A 140 10.71 6.15 0.06
N GLU A 141 11.99 6.42 0.31
CA GLU A 141 12.44 7.16 1.50
C GLU A 141 11.88 8.60 1.52
N THR A 142 11.73 9.22 0.36
CA THR A 142 11.04 10.52 0.27
C THR A 142 9.56 10.40 0.69
N VAL A 143 8.83 9.39 0.23
CA VAL A 143 7.44 9.14 0.66
C VAL A 143 7.39 8.84 2.15
N ASN A 144 8.32 8.05 2.68
CA ASN A 144 8.42 7.76 4.10
C ASN A 144 8.64 9.03 4.93
N THR A 145 9.49 9.95 4.46
CA THR A 145 9.70 11.26 5.10
C THR A 145 8.41 12.07 5.16
N VAL A 146 7.59 12.02 4.10
CA VAL A 146 6.26 12.68 4.11
C VAL A 146 5.33 12.03 5.14
N TYR A 147 5.32 10.70 5.24
CA TYR A 147 4.53 10.02 6.29
C TYR A 147 5.05 10.28 7.71
N ASP A 148 6.36 10.51 7.86
CA ASP A 148 6.93 10.98 9.14
C ASP A 148 6.40 12.38 9.48
N GLU A 149 6.31 13.27 8.49
CA GLU A 149 5.73 14.61 8.64
C GLU A 149 4.22 14.55 8.95
N VAL A 150 3.45 13.71 8.22
CA VAL A 150 2.03 13.48 8.51
C VAL A 150 1.84 13.04 9.96
N HIS A 151 2.62 12.06 10.42
CA HIS A 151 2.52 11.57 11.79
C HIS A 151 2.91 12.63 12.82
N ALA A 152 3.95 13.42 12.55
CA ALA A 152 4.38 14.51 13.44
C ALA A 152 3.33 15.63 13.52
N THR A 153 2.61 15.90 12.44
CA THR A 153 1.66 17.01 12.34
C THR A 153 0.25 16.63 12.84
N TYR A 154 -0.23 15.45 12.45
CA TYR A 154 -1.62 15.04 12.67
C TYR A 154 -1.77 13.87 13.65
N GLY A 155 -0.66 13.27 14.10
CA GLY A 155 -0.70 12.11 14.97
C GLY A 155 -1.11 10.83 14.24
N GLY A 156 -1.86 9.97 14.93
CA GLY A 156 -2.34 8.68 14.43
C GLY A 156 -1.34 7.55 14.65
N LEU A 157 -1.63 6.40 14.04
CA LEU A 157 -0.88 5.16 14.18
C LEU A 157 -0.16 4.82 12.88
N ARG A 158 1.09 4.36 12.99
CA ARG A 158 1.90 4.09 11.83
C ARG A 158 2.59 2.73 11.93
N VAL A 159 2.37 1.90 10.92
CA VAL A 159 3.09 0.63 10.77
C VAL A 159 4.39 0.88 9.99
N ASP A 160 5.51 0.43 10.51
CA ASP A 160 6.75 0.31 9.74
C ASP A 160 6.77 -1.06 9.04
N LEU A 161 6.56 -1.05 7.72
CA LEU A 161 6.52 -2.28 6.92
C LEU A 161 7.89 -2.94 6.83
N ALA A 162 9.00 -2.18 6.88
CA ALA A 162 10.33 -2.75 6.84
C ALA A 162 10.66 -3.55 8.10
N ALA A 163 10.05 -3.18 9.23
CA ALA A 163 10.22 -3.85 10.50
C ALA A 163 9.29 -5.07 10.68
N GLN A 164 8.35 -5.31 9.74
CA GLN A 164 7.43 -6.44 9.89
C GLN A 164 8.13 -7.78 9.67
N PRO A 165 7.95 -8.76 10.59
CA PRO A 165 8.52 -10.08 10.41
C PRO A 165 8.05 -10.71 9.09
N GLY A 166 8.99 -11.19 8.31
CA GLY A 166 8.68 -11.90 7.07
C GLY A 166 8.31 -11.03 5.86
N ILE A 167 8.37 -9.69 5.95
CA ILE A 167 8.03 -8.81 4.82
C ILE A 167 8.84 -9.14 3.53
N PHE A 168 10.07 -9.60 3.66
CA PHE A 168 10.89 -9.98 2.52
C PHE A 168 10.81 -11.47 2.15
N ARG A 169 10.00 -12.27 2.85
CA ARG A 169 9.79 -13.67 2.52
C ARG A 169 8.88 -13.81 1.30
N ARG A 170 9.19 -14.78 0.43
CA ARG A 170 8.43 -15.03 -0.80
C ARG A 170 6.93 -15.30 -0.53
N GLU A 171 6.61 -15.94 0.56
CA GLU A 171 5.24 -16.32 0.95
C GLU A 171 4.36 -15.13 1.34
N SER A 172 4.97 -13.97 1.69
CA SER A 172 4.26 -12.72 1.97
C SER A 172 3.81 -11.98 0.71
N TRP A 173 4.25 -12.41 -0.46
CA TRP A 173 3.99 -11.78 -1.74
C TRP A 173 3.21 -12.69 -2.66
N SER A 174 2.31 -12.11 -3.45
CA SER A 174 1.58 -12.81 -4.49
C SER A 174 2.53 -13.24 -5.63
N VAL A 175 2.00 -13.87 -6.66
CA VAL A 175 2.77 -14.39 -7.80
C VAL A 175 3.56 -13.29 -8.50
N ASP A 176 2.99 -12.11 -8.62
CA ASP A 176 3.60 -10.93 -9.26
C ASP A 176 4.69 -10.26 -8.42
N ARG A 177 4.86 -10.65 -7.17
CA ARG A 177 5.76 -10.03 -6.17
C ARG A 177 5.54 -8.53 -5.94
N LEU A 178 4.47 -7.97 -6.46
CA LEU A 178 4.10 -6.56 -6.32
C LEU A 178 3.09 -6.36 -5.20
N HIS A 179 2.17 -7.29 -5.09
CA HIS A 179 1.08 -7.24 -4.12
C HIS A 179 1.32 -8.23 -2.99
N PRO A 180 0.88 -7.92 -1.77
CA PRO A 180 0.91 -8.89 -0.67
C PRO A 180 0.09 -10.13 -1.04
N SER A 181 0.53 -11.31 -0.65
CA SER A 181 -0.30 -12.52 -0.65
C SER A 181 -1.35 -12.45 0.46
N GLU A 182 -2.24 -13.45 0.56
CA GLU A 182 -3.13 -13.58 1.73
C GLU A 182 -2.35 -13.50 3.05
N ARG A 183 -1.19 -14.17 3.15
CA ARG A 183 -0.31 -14.08 4.33
C ARG A 183 0.21 -12.68 4.57
N GLY A 184 0.63 -11.98 3.52
CA GLY A 184 1.07 -10.60 3.60
C GLY A 184 -0.04 -9.66 4.05
N HIS A 185 -1.24 -9.81 3.51
CA HIS A 185 -2.41 -9.04 3.92
C HIS A 185 -2.79 -9.30 5.39
N ARG A 186 -2.76 -10.55 5.85
CA ARG A 186 -3.03 -10.90 7.26
C ARG A 186 -1.97 -10.34 8.19
N ALA A 187 -0.70 -10.39 7.82
CA ALA A 187 0.37 -9.78 8.59
C ALA A 187 0.17 -8.26 8.73
N LEU A 188 -0.20 -7.58 7.66
CA LEU A 188 -0.46 -6.14 7.68
C LEU A 188 -1.71 -5.79 8.52
N ALA A 189 -2.79 -6.54 8.36
CA ALA A 189 -4.00 -6.38 9.18
C ALA A 189 -3.69 -6.60 10.67
N GLY A 190 -2.91 -7.64 11.02
CA GLY A 190 -2.46 -7.92 12.38
C GLY A 190 -1.58 -6.80 12.96
N ALA A 191 -0.70 -6.22 12.13
CA ALA A 191 0.13 -5.10 12.56
C ALA A 191 -0.72 -3.86 12.92
N PHE A 192 -1.70 -3.49 12.10
CA PHE A 192 -2.64 -2.41 12.41
C PHE A 192 -3.54 -2.75 13.60
N ALA A 193 -4.03 -4.00 13.68
CA ALA A 193 -4.83 -4.44 14.83
C ALA A 193 -4.07 -4.27 16.15
N SER A 194 -2.78 -4.67 16.17
CA SER A 194 -1.93 -4.52 17.35
C SER A 194 -1.72 -3.05 17.76
N LEU A 195 -1.70 -2.12 16.78
CA LEU A 195 -1.64 -0.68 17.06
C LEU A 195 -2.96 -0.21 17.68
N LEU A 196 -4.10 -0.54 17.09
CA LEU A 196 -5.42 -0.16 17.60
C LEU A 196 -5.71 -0.72 18.99
N GLN A 197 -5.27 -1.96 19.26
CA GLN A 197 -5.40 -2.55 20.62
C GLN A 197 -4.57 -1.78 21.66
N ARG A 198 -3.37 -1.29 21.29
CA ARG A 198 -2.57 -0.44 22.18
C ARG A 198 -3.21 0.94 22.45
N GLU A 199 -4.03 1.43 21.51
CA GLU A 199 -4.86 2.64 21.70
C GLU A 199 -6.13 2.37 22.50
N GLY A 200 -6.34 1.14 22.97
CA GLY A 200 -7.45 0.79 23.86
C GLY A 200 -8.68 0.22 23.16
N LEU A 201 -8.64 -0.09 21.86
CA LEU A 201 -9.73 -0.83 21.21
C LEU A 201 -9.63 -2.32 21.58
N ASP A 202 -10.70 -2.86 22.13
CA ASP A 202 -10.77 -4.27 22.53
C ASP A 202 -11.53 -5.08 21.46
N PHE A 203 -10.82 -5.94 20.74
CA PHE A 203 -11.36 -6.82 19.71
C PHE A 203 -10.40 -7.99 19.42
N ALA A 204 -10.93 -9.08 18.88
CA ALA A 204 -10.11 -10.20 18.46
C ALA A 204 -9.28 -9.84 17.22
N PRO A 205 -7.92 -9.99 17.24
CA PRO A 205 -7.10 -9.67 16.08
C PRO A 205 -7.40 -10.62 14.90
N PRO A 206 -7.12 -10.21 13.65
CA PRO A 206 -7.24 -11.10 12.50
C PRO A 206 -6.37 -12.34 12.69
N SER A 207 -6.90 -13.53 12.35
CA SER A 207 -6.09 -14.76 12.37
C SER A 207 -4.89 -14.62 11.42
N PRO A 208 -3.67 -14.99 11.83
CA PRO A 208 -2.50 -14.99 10.97
C PRO A 208 -2.54 -16.13 9.93
N GLU A 209 -3.36 -17.17 10.20
CA GLU A 209 -3.46 -18.32 9.32
C GLU A 209 -4.34 -18.03 8.10
N PRO A 210 -3.89 -18.38 6.88
CA PRO A 210 -4.70 -18.25 5.67
C PRO A 210 -6.01 -19.05 5.78
N SER A 211 -7.11 -18.43 5.45
CA SER A 211 -8.42 -19.09 5.47
C SER A 211 -9.47 -18.32 4.65
N GLY A 212 -10.41 -19.05 4.09
CA GLY A 212 -11.55 -18.47 3.35
C GLY A 212 -11.23 -17.94 1.96
N GLY A 213 -9.99 -18.05 1.52
CA GLY A 213 -9.56 -17.75 0.16
C GLY A 213 -9.67 -18.95 -0.77
N PHE A 214 -9.18 -18.78 -2.00
CA PHE A 214 -9.03 -19.91 -2.92
C PHE A 214 -7.79 -20.73 -2.57
N GLU A 215 -7.87 -22.03 -2.74
CA GLU A 215 -6.70 -22.88 -2.69
C GLU A 215 -5.62 -22.41 -3.69
N PRO A 216 -4.33 -22.41 -3.32
CA PRO A 216 -3.24 -22.05 -4.21
C PRO A 216 -3.29 -22.89 -5.49
N SER A 217 -3.25 -22.22 -6.65
CA SER A 217 -3.31 -22.90 -7.95
C SER A 217 -2.41 -22.19 -8.95
N TRP A 218 -1.37 -22.88 -9.42
CA TRP A 218 -0.46 -22.35 -10.43
C TRP A 218 -1.16 -21.93 -11.73
N ARG A 219 -2.26 -22.62 -12.08
CA ARG A 219 -3.08 -22.29 -13.29
C ARG A 219 -3.79 -20.95 -13.13
N ARG A 220 -4.38 -20.72 -11.96
CA ARG A 220 -5.05 -19.44 -11.66
C ARG A 220 -4.01 -18.30 -11.59
N ASP A 221 -2.87 -18.58 -10.97
CA ASP A 221 -1.77 -17.64 -10.84
C ASP A 221 -1.23 -17.25 -12.23
N LEU A 222 -1.06 -18.24 -13.14
CA LEU A 222 -0.65 -18.01 -14.52
C LEU A 222 -1.71 -17.23 -15.32
N ALA A 223 -2.99 -17.58 -15.16
CA ALA A 223 -4.09 -16.88 -15.80
C ALA A 223 -4.16 -15.42 -15.35
N TRP A 224 -4.00 -15.18 -14.03
CA TRP A 224 -3.97 -13.83 -13.48
C TRP A 224 -2.75 -13.04 -13.97
N MET A 225 -1.56 -13.66 -14.00
CA MET A 225 -0.36 -13.03 -14.56
C MET A 225 -0.55 -12.63 -16.02
N ALA A 226 -1.18 -13.48 -16.83
CA ALA A 226 -1.43 -13.16 -18.24
C ALA A 226 -2.48 -12.05 -18.41
N ALA A 227 -3.57 -12.09 -17.62
CA ALA A 227 -4.68 -11.15 -17.75
C ALA A 227 -4.39 -9.77 -17.16
N GLU A 228 -3.72 -9.72 -16.01
CA GLU A 228 -3.52 -8.49 -15.23
C GLU A 228 -2.04 -8.11 -15.09
N GLY A 229 -1.17 -9.07 -14.76
CA GLY A 229 0.23 -8.84 -14.46
C GLY A 229 1.02 -8.36 -15.68
N VAL A 230 0.91 -9.04 -16.82
CA VAL A 230 1.63 -8.68 -18.06
C VAL A 230 1.15 -7.33 -18.62
N PRO A 231 -0.15 -7.04 -18.75
CA PRO A 231 -0.62 -5.71 -19.14
C PRO A 231 -0.16 -4.60 -18.19
N TRP A 232 -0.17 -4.87 -16.88
CA TRP A 232 0.33 -3.92 -15.88
C TRP A 232 1.84 -3.66 -16.07
N MET A 233 2.65 -4.72 -16.19
CA MET A 233 4.09 -4.58 -16.48
C MET A 233 4.36 -3.83 -17.77
N GLY A 234 3.57 -4.06 -18.81
CA GLY A 234 3.67 -3.34 -20.08
C GLY A 234 3.40 -1.84 -19.95
N ARG A 235 2.37 -1.47 -19.18
CA ARG A 235 2.09 -0.07 -18.85
C ARG A 235 3.24 0.55 -18.06
N ARG A 236 3.77 -0.16 -17.04
CA ARG A 236 4.89 0.32 -16.23
C ARG A 236 6.20 0.41 -16.99
N ALA A 237 6.47 -0.51 -17.92
CA ALA A 237 7.62 -0.43 -18.78
C ALA A 237 7.60 0.82 -19.68
N ARG A 238 6.42 1.22 -20.17
CA ARG A 238 6.25 2.48 -20.91
C ARG A 238 6.51 3.70 -20.02
N ASP A 239 6.01 3.69 -18.79
CA ASP A 239 6.19 4.79 -17.82
C ASP A 239 7.64 4.89 -17.32
N LEU A 240 8.26 3.75 -17.00
CA LEU A 240 9.59 3.69 -16.40
C LEU A 240 10.71 3.55 -17.41
N GLY A 241 10.44 3.05 -18.64
CA GLY A 241 11.45 2.83 -19.67
C GLY A 241 12.28 4.08 -19.96
N PRO A 242 11.67 5.24 -20.30
CA PRO A 242 12.41 6.47 -20.53
C PRO A 242 13.22 6.93 -19.32
N TRP A 243 12.71 6.73 -18.11
CA TRP A 243 13.40 7.05 -16.87
C TRP A 243 14.58 6.10 -16.63
N ALA A 244 14.39 4.80 -16.78
CA ALA A 244 15.44 3.79 -16.63
C ALA A 244 16.58 3.99 -17.62
N VAL A 245 16.26 4.32 -18.89
CA VAL A 245 17.25 4.63 -19.93
C VAL A 245 18.06 5.89 -19.54
N ARG A 246 17.40 6.97 -19.13
CA ARG A 246 18.11 8.20 -18.66
C ARG A 246 19.02 7.91 -17.49
N LEU A 247 18.56 7.10 -16.54
CA LEU A 247 19.34 6.74 -15.35
C LEU A 247 20.57 5.92 -15.72
N ALA A 248 20.41 4.88 -16.54
CA ALA A 248 21.53 4.07 -17.03
C ALA A 248 22.56 4.91 -17.82
N TRP A 249 22.06 5.90 -18.57
CA TRP A 249 22.95 6.81 -19.32
C TRP A 249 23.74 7.75 -18.39
N THR A 250 23.10 8.33 -17.39
CA THR A 250 23.76 9.22 -16.41
C THR A 250 24.76 8.49 -15.53
N GLU A 251 24.49 7.26 -15.13
CA GLU A 251 25.44 6.44 -14.36
C GLU A 251 26.59 5.92 -15.25
N GLY A 252 26.30 5.53 -16.50
CA GLY A 252 27.32 5.13 -17.48
C GLY A 252 28.28 6.26 -17.86
N VAL A 253 27.82 7.51 -17.88
CA VAL A 253 28.65 8.71 -18.11
C VAL A 253 29.49 9.04 -16.88
N ARG A 254 28.93 8.96 -15.66
CA ARG A 254 29.67 9.22 -14.42
C ARG A 254 30.76 8.18 -14.12
N GLY A 255 30.53 6.91 -14.50
CA GLY A 255 31.53 5.84 -14.35
C GLY A 255 32.68 5.89 -15.35
N ARG A 256 32.64 6.81 -16.36
CA ARG A 256 33.69 6.99 -17.37
C ARG A 256 34.55 8.22 -17.20
N VAL A 257 34.37 9.01 -16.14
CA VAL A 257 35.29 10.10 -15.81
C VAL A 257 36.49 9.46 -15.09
N PRO A 258 37.68 9.35 -15.72
CA PRO A 258 38.85 8.85 -15.02
C PRO A 258 39.19 9.84 -13.91
N ALA A 259 39.52 9.32 -12.72
CA ALA A 259 40.11 10.11 -11.65
C ALA A 259 41.42 10.73 -12.24
N GLY A 260 41.33 12.01 -12.56
CA GLY A 260 42.51 12.76 -13.01
C GLY A 260 43.57 12.77 -11.91
N HIS A 261 44.75 12.42 -12.31
CA HIS A 261 45.96 12.52 -11.49
C HIS A 261 46.28 13.96 -11.10
#